data_80a4e7dfe3d0fe66fc352220d8c33c60
#
_entry.id   80a4e7dfe3d0fe66fc352220d8c33c60
#
_cell.length_a   1.000
_cell.length_b   1.000
_cell.length_c   1.000
_cell.angle_alpha   90.00
_cell.angle_beta   90.00
_cell.angle_gamma   90.00
#
_symmetry.space_group_name_H-M   'P 1'
#
loop_
_entity.id
_entity.type
_entity.pdbx_description
1 polymer ?
#
loop_
_entity_poly.entity_id
_entity_poly.type
_entity_poly.pdbx_seq_one_letter_code
_entity_poly.pdbx_strand_id
1 'polypeptide(L)'
;MIRQLDVPIYDTNVLFLLETTGEEFSEFLDNEENKQRIGDETIKEIFDDIADERWGGSVWRVDNNSAYICLIKEANKVSYNTHELFHLADSILKDRDVEYTENNEALAYMVGWINEQYDYILDEFNKEKEAENEQKDS
;
A
#
# COMPACT_ATOMS: atom_id res chain seq x y z
N MET A 1 6.54 3.51 7.54
CA MET A 1 6.65 2.03 7.56
C MET A 1 6.44 1.47 6.16
N ILE A 2 7.26 0.52 5.77
CA ILE A 2 7.13 -0.19 4.49
C ILE A 2 6.92 -1.67 4.81
N ARG A 3 5.82 -2.26 4.31
CA ARG A 3 5.47 -3.67 4.54
C ARG A 3 4.94 -4.31 3.28
N GLN A 4 5.36 -5.53 3.02
CA GLN A 4 4.84 -6.32 1.92
C GLN A 4 3.73 -7.25 2.41
N LEU A 5 2.62 -7.30 1.67
CA LEU A 5 1.52 -8.23 1.86
C LEU A 5 1.45 -9.15 0.65
N ASP A 6 1.53 -10.46 0.88
CA ASP A 6 1.31 -11.44 -0.17
C ASP A 6 -0.18 -11.72 -0.33
N VAL A 7 -0.64 -11.83 -1.57
CA VAL A 7 -2.02 -12.13 -1.93
C VAL A 7 -2.01 -13.48 -2.67
N PRO A 8 -1.96 -14.61 -1.93
CA PRO A 8 -1.68 -15.93 -2.54
C PRO A 8 -2.70 -16.36 -3.59
N ILE A 9 -3.99 -16.10 -3.37
CA ILE A 9 -5.07 -16.53 -4.26
C ILE A 9 -4.94 -15.94 -5.67
N TYR A 10 -4.32 -14.77 -5.80
CA TYR A 10 -4.11 -14.11 -7.10
C TYR A 10 -2.65 -14.03 -7.52
N ASP A 11 -1.77 -14.72 -6.79
CA ASP A 11 -0.32 -14.75 -7.06
C ASP A 11 0.26 -13.36 -7.28
N THR A 12 -0.02 -12.46 -6.34
CA THR A 12 0.47 -11.09 -6.38
C THR A 12 0.89 -10.65 -4.99
N ASN A 13 1.43 -9.46 -4.90
CA ASN A 13 1.79 -8.85 -3.63
C ASN A 13 1.58 -7.34 -3.67
N VAL A 14 1.48 -6.75 -2.50
CA VAL A 14 1.28 -5.33 -2.31
C VAL A 14 2.38 -4.81 -1.39
N LEU A 15 3.04 -3.74 -1.78
CA LEU A 15 3.93 -3.00 -0.90
C LEU A 15 3.16 -1.84 -0.31
N PHE A 16 2.91 -1.88 1.00
CA PHE A 16 2.28 -0.79 1.72
C PHE A 16 3.31 0.22 2.19
N LEU A 17 3.06 1.49 1.89
CA LEU A 17 3.83 2.63 2.37
C LEU A 17 2.93 3.43 3.31
N LEU A 18 3.08 3.21 4.64
CA LEU A 18 2.25 3.85 5.65
C LEU A 18 3.00 5.03 6.28
N GLU A 19 2.53 6.24 6.02
CA GLU A 19 3.16 7.48 6.49
C GLU A 19 4.67 7.49 6.22
N THR A 20 5.05 6.88 5.09
CA THR A 20 6.45 6.71 4.70
C THR A 20 7.02 8.04 4.24
N THR A 21 8.18 8.42 4.79
CA THR A 21 8.88 9.64 4.38
C THR A 21 9.68 9.42 3.09
N GLY A 22 10.06 10.52 2.44
CA GLY A 22 10.97 10.44 1.29
C GLY A 22 12.30 9.78 1.63
N GLU A 23 12.83 10.01 2.85
CA GLU A 23 14.06 9.36 3.32
C GLU A 23 13.91 7.85 3.45
N GLU A 24 12.83 7.38 4.08
CA GLU A 24 12.54 5.96 4.23
C GLU A 24 12.41 5.28 2.86
N PHE A 25 11.70 5.92 1.94
CA PHE A 25 11.55 5.37 0.59
C PHE A 25 12.88 5.37 -0.17
N SER A 26 13.68 6.41 -0.02
CA SER A 26 15.03 6.46 -0.60
C SER A 26 15.92 5.31 -0.11
N GLU A 27 15.90 5.02 1.19
CA GLU A 27 16.63 3.89 1.77
C GLU A 27 16.16 2.55 1.22
N PHE A 28 14.85 2.39 1.06
CA PHE A 28 14.27 1.20 0.45
C PHE A 28 14.80 0.98 -0.98
N LEU A 29 15.01 2.06 -1.73
CA LEU A 29 15.49 2.03 -3.10
C LEU A 29 17.01 1.80 -3.21
N ASP A 30 17.76 1.81 -2.12
CA ASP A 30 19.18 1.43 -2.15
C ASP A 30 19.38 -0.03 -2.55
N ASN A 31 18.33 -0.85 -2.42
CA ASN A 31 18.30 -2.20 -2.96
C ASN A 31 17.97 -2.15 -4.46
N GLU A 32 18.89 -2.60 -5.31
CA GLU A 32 18.73 -2.57 -6.77
C GLU A 32 17.52 -3.35 -7.28
N GLU A 33 17.18 -4.49 -6.65
CA GLU A 33 16.01 -5.28 -7.03
C GLU A 33 14.72 -4.48 -6.80
N ASN A 34 14.62 -3.78 -5.67
CA ASN A 34 13.48 -2.94 -5.36
C ASN A 34 13.33 -1.81 -6.39
N LYS A 35 14.45 -1.18 -6.72
CA LYS A 35 14.49 -0.08 -7.67
C LYS A 35 14.06 -0.52 -9.07
N GLN A 36 14.61 -1.64 -9.56
CA GLN A 36 14.29 -2.17 -10.88
C GLN A 36 12.83 -2.63 -10.96
N ARG A 37 12.31 -3.24 -9.91
CA ARG A 37 10.95 -3.74 -9.85
C ARG A 37 9.92 -2.62 -9.96
N ILE A 38 10.18 -1.49 -9.33
CA ILE A 38 9.28 -0.34 -9.33
C ILE A 38 9.39 0.44 -10.64
N GLY A 39 10.62 0.73 -11.08
CA GLY A 39 10.90 1.49 -12.29
C GLY A 39 10.98 3.00 -12.02
N ASP A 40 11.80 3.68 -12.82
CA ASP A 40 12.17 5.09 -12.60
C ASP A 40 10.96 6.05 -12.64
N GLU A 41 10.03 5.84 -13.57
CA GLU A 41 8.86 6.70 -13.71
C GLU A 41 7.94 6.60 -12.49
N THR A 42 7.64 5.39 -12.04
CA THR A 42 6.81 5.16 -10.86
C THR A 42 7.49 5.67 -9.59
N ILE A 43 8.80 5.48 -9.47
CA ILE A 43 9.58 6.01 -8.34
C ILE A 43 9.40 7.52 -8.23
N LYS A 44 9.51 8.23 -9.35
CA LYS A 44 9.31 9.68 -9.37
C LYS A 44 7.91 10.06 -8.93
N GLU A 45 6.89 9.37 -9.43
CA GLU A 45 5.50 9.61 -9.05
C GLU A 45 5.28 9.40 -7.55
N ILE A 46 5.88 8.36 -6.98
CA ILE A 46 5.77 8.08 -5.55
C ILE A 46 6.40 9.21 -4.72
N PHE A 47 7.60 9.67 -5.07
CA PHE A 47 8.23 10.80 -4.38
C PHE A 47 7.38 12.06 -4.48
N ASP A 48 6.81 12.34 -5.65
CA ASP A 48 5.94 13.50 -5.85
C ASP A 48 4.69 13.41 -4.96
N ASP A 49 4.08 12.22 -4.86
CA ASP A 49 2.90 12.00 -4.01
C ASP A 49 3.23 12.07 -2.52
N ILE A 50 4.38 11.56 -2.10
CA ILE A 50 4.82 11.68 -0.71
C ILE A 50 4.95 13.16 -0.32
N ALA A 51 5.44 14.00 -1.22
CA ALA A 51 5.62 15.43 -0.98
C ALA A 51 4.32 16.24 -1.10
N ASP A 52 3.30 15.73 -1.79
CA ASP A 52 2.05 16.45 -2.05
C ASP A 52 1.09 16.32 -0.87
N GLU A 53 0.77 17.44 -0.23
CA GLU A 53 -0.11 17.47 0.94
C GLU A 53 -1.61 17.39 0.61
N ARG A 54 -1.98 17.45 -0.67
CA ARG A 54 -3.38 17.48 -1.11
C ARG A 54 -4.05 16.11 -1.15
N TRP A 55 -3.26 15.04 -1.27
CA TRP A 55 -3.79 13.68 -1.47
C TRP A 55 -3.52 12.80 -0.24
N GLY A 56 -4.48 11.95 0.08
CA GLY A 56 -4.37 11.01 1.21
C GLY A 56 -3.61 9.74 0.91
N GLY A 57 -3.44 9.42 -0.36
CA GLY A 57 -2.73 8.23 -0.80
C GLY A 57 -2.89 7.95 -2.28
N SER A 58 -2.32 6.86 -2.73
CA SER A 58 -2.38 6.42 -4.13
C SER A 58 -2.06 4.93 -4.25
N VAL A 59 -2.52 4.33 -5.34
CA VAL A 59 -2.21 2.94 -5.69
C VAL A 59 -1.55 2.91 -7.06
N TRP A 60 -0.44 2.19 -7.18
CA TRP A 60 0.27 1.98 -8.44
C TRP A 60 0.35 0.50 -8.78
N ARG A 61 0.29 0.22 -10.08
CA ARG A 61 0.64 -1.08 -10.63
C ARG A 61 2.12 -1.07 -10.97
N VAL A 62 2.84 -2.10 -10.57
CA VAL A 62 4.28 -2.23 -10.85
C VAL A 62 4.58 -3.64 -11.36
N ASP A 63 5.80 -3.85 -11.84
CA ASP A 63 6.29 -5.15 -12.27
C ASP A 63 5.36 -5.80 -13.32
N ASN A 64 5.04 -5.04 -14.38
CA ASN A 64 4.12 -5.45 -15.46
C ASN A 64 2.74 -5.86 -14.94
N ASN A 65 2.19 -5.09 -14.00
CA ASN A 65 0.88 -5.32 -13.38
C ASN A 65 0.82 -6.60 -12.54
N SER A 66 1.97 -7.16 -12.15
CA SER A 66 2.01 -8.35 -11.30
C SER A 66 2.10 -8.03 -9.81
N ALA A 67 2.32 -6.77 -9.46
CA ALA A 67 2.42 -6.29 -8.08
C ALA A 67 1.87 -4.87 -7.96
N TYR A 68 1.70 -4.43 -6.72
CA TYR A 68 1.07 -3.14 -6.42
C TYR A 68 1.83 -2.41 -5.33
N ILE A 69 1.74 -1.07 -5.36
CA ILE A 69 2.20 -0.23 -4.25
C ILE A 69 1.00 0.59 -3.79
N CYS A 70 0.77 0.62 -2.49
CA CYS A 70 -0.32 1.37 -1.86
C CYS A 70 0.27 2.33 -0.84
N LEU A 71 0.22 3.63 -1.16
CA LEU A 71 0.66 4.70 -0.26
C LEU A 71 -0.54 5.21 0.53
N ILE A 72 -0.42 5.26 1.85
CA ILE A 72 -1.41 5.84 2.76
C ILE A 72 -0.71 6.83 3.66
N LYS A 73 -1.05 8.11 3.56
CA LYS A 73 -0.34 9.20 4.25
C LYS A 73 -0.79 9.43 5.69
N GLU A 74 -2.01 9.04 6.02
CA GLU A 74 -2.52 9.06 7.39
C GLU A 74 -3.12 7.69 7.68
N ALA A 75 -2.31 6.80 8.22
CA ALA A 75 -2.62 5.37 8.33
C ALA A 75 -3.87 5.08 9.18
N ASN A 76 -4.15 5.92 10.19
CA ASN A 76 -5.31 5.77 11.07
C ASN A 76 -6.55 6.52 10.58
N LYS A 77 -6.47 7.24 9.46
CA LYS A 77 -7.62 7.96 8.91
C LYS A 77 -8.45 7.03 8.04
N VAL A 78 -9.58 6.58 8.56
CA VAL A 78 -10.45 5.58 7.92
C VAL A 78 -10.84 5.99 6.50
N SER A 79 -11.16 7.26 6.26
CA SER A 79 -11.55 7.73 4.93
C SER A 79 -10.42 7.58 3.90
N TYR A 80 -9.16 7.72 4.31
CA TYR A 80 -8.01 7.55 3.42
C TYR A 80 -7.72 6.07 3.18
N ASN A 81 -7.62 5.27 4.25
CA ASN A 81 -7.29 3.86 4.10
C ASN A 81 -8.38 3.09 3.35
N THR A 82 -9.66 3.33 3.66
CA THR A 82 -10.77 2.67 2.98
C THR A 82 -10.79 3.00 1.49
N HIS A 83 -10.56 4.26 1.14
CA HIS A 83 -10.50 4.71 -0.25
C HIS A 83 -9.42 3.97 -1.05
N GLU A 84 -8.20 3.93 -0.51
CA GLU A 84 -7.07 3.31 -1.19
C GLU A 84 -7.19 1.78 -1.23
N LEU A 85 -7.67 1.16 -0.16
CA LEU A 85 -7.86 -0.29 -0.11
C LEU A 85 -8.93 -0.75 -1.11
N PHE A 86 -9.97 0.06 -1.33
CA PHE A 86 -10.96 -0.22 -2.36
C PHE A 86 -10.33 -0.20 -3.76
N HIS A 87 -9.56 0.84 -4.08
CA HIS A 87 -8.86 0.93 -5.36
C HIS A 87 -7.89 -0.23 -5.57
N LEU A 88 -7.20 -0.64 -4.51
CA LEU A 88 -6.29 -1.77 -4.55
C LEU A 88 -7.04 -3.07 -4.90
N ALA A 89 -8.13 -3.34 -4.19
CA ALA A 89 -8.96 -4.53 -4.44
C ALA A 89 -9.50 -4.56 -5.87
N ASP A 90 -10.04 -3.45 -6.33
CA ASP A 90 -10.57 -3.29 -7.68
C ASP A 90 -9.49 -3.53 -8.74
N SER A 91 -8.31 -2.96 -8.53
CA SER A 91 -7.18 -3.11 -9.46
C SER A 91 -6.71 -4.57 -9.56
N ILE A 92 -6.58 -5.25 -8.42
CA ILE A 92 -6.16 -6.66 -8.41
C ILE A 92 -7.15 -7.52 -9.21
N LEU A 93 -8.44 -7.35 -8.97
CA LEU A 93 -9.48 -8.14 -9.66
C LEU A 93 -9.52 -7.84 -11.15
N LYS A 94 -9.47 -6.57 -11.53
CA LYS A 94 -9.48 -6.18 -12.95
C LYS A 94 -8.25 -6.72 -13.70
N ASP A 95 -7.09 -6.68 -13.07
CA ASP A 95 -5.86 -7.17 -13.71
C ASP A 95 -5.84 -8.69 -13.86
N ARG A 96 -6.68 -9.41 -13.11
CA ARG A 96 -6.85 -10.87 -13.21
C ARG A 96 -8.12 -11.26 -13.97
N ASP A 97 -8.74 -10.31 -14.69
CA ASP A 97 -9.95 -10.52 -15.48
C ASP A 97 -11.12 -11.11 -14.67
N VAL A 98 -11.21 -10.76 -13.39
CA VAL A 98 -12.33 -11.16 -12.54
C VAL A 98 -13.46 -10.17 -12.72
N GLU A 99 -14.56 -10.62 -13.31
CA GLU A 99 -15.77 -9.82 -13.48
C GLU A 99 -16.65 -9.89 -12.23
N TYR A 100 -17.15 -8.74 -11.77
CA TYR A 100 -18.02 -8.66 -10.60
C TYR A 100 -19.20 -7.72 -10.79
N THR A 101 -19.57 -7.43 -12.05
CA THR A 101 -20.58 -6.42 -12.39
C THR A 101 -22.00 -6.80 -11.99
N GLU A 102 -22.32 -8.08 -11.81
CA GLU A 102 -23.68 -8.55 -11.51
C GLU A 102 -23.94 -8.78 -10.02
N ASN A 103 -22.98 -9.27 -9.25
CA ASN A 103 -23.22 -9.55 -7.83
C ASN A 103 -22.15 -9.07 -6.86
N ASN A 104 -21.06 -8.50 -7.33
CA ASN A 104 -20.00 -7.90 -6.51
C ASN A 104 -19.37 -8.82 -5.44
N GLU A 105 -19.64 -10.13 -5.47
CA GLU A 105 -19.12 -11.06 -4.46
C GLU A 105 -17.60 -11.09 -4.40
N ALA A 106 -16.94 -11.18 -5.56
CA ALA A 106 -15.48 -11.20 -5.63
C ALA A 106 -14.88 -9.91 -5.05
N LEU A 107 -15.47 -8.75 -5.36
CA LEU A 107 -15.02 -7.47 -4.84
C LEU A 107 -15.24 -7.38 -3.32
N ALA A 108 -16.40 -7.82 -2.83
CA ALA A 108 -16.71 -7.80 -1.40
C ALA A 108 -15.72 -8.65 -0.60
N TYR A 109 -15.42 -9.86 -1.06
CA TYR A 109 -14.44 -10.73 -0.42
C TYR A 109 -13.03 -10.12 -0.44
N MET A 110 -12.61 -9.55 -1.57
CA MET A 110 -11.28 -8.96 -1.69
C MET A 110 -11.14 -7.72 -0.79
N VAL A 111 -12.14 -6.85 -0.79
CA VAL A 111 -12.15 -5.66 0.08
C VAL A 111 -12.10 -6.08 1.55
N GLY A 112 -12.93 -7.05 1.95
CA GLY A 112 -12.95 -7.55 3.34
C GLY A 112 -11.62 -8.15 3.76
N TRP A 113 -11.03 -8.99 2.91
CA TRP A 113 -9.74 -9.62 3.19
C TRP A 113 -8.61 -8.60 3.28
N ILE A 114 -8.52 -7.66 2.33
CA ILE A 114 -7.48 -6.62 2.33
C ILE A 114 -7.62 -5.72 3.57
N ASN A 115 -8.85 -5.35 3.95
CA ASN A 115 -9.06 -4.53 5.15
C ASN A 115 -8.63 -5.28 6.41
N GLU A 116 -8.91 -6.57 6.52
CA GLU A 116 -8.46 -7.39 7.64
C GLU A 116 -6.93 -7.45 7.70
N GLN A 117 -6.27 -7.68 6.58
CA GLN A 117 -4.80 -7.69 6.52
C GLN A 117 -4.21 -6.32 6.85
N TYR A 118 -4.84 -5.25 6.36
CA TYR A 118 -4.42 -3.89 6.67
C TYR A 118 -4.51 -3.61 8.18
N ASP A 119 -5.55 -4.09 8.84
CA ASP A 119 -5.69 -3.92 10.30
C ASP A 119 -4.54 -4.54 11.07
N TYR A 120 -4.04 -5.70 10.65
CA TYR A 120 -2.85 -6.32 11.26
C TYR A 120 -1.60 -5.45 11.04
N ILE A 121 -1.41 -4.93 9.84
CA ILE A 121 -0.27 -4.07 9.50
C ILE A 121 -0.37 -2.74 10.28
N LEU A 122 -1.57 -2.18 10.37
CA LEU A 122 -1.83 -0.94 11.11
C LEU A 122 -1.53 -1.11 12.61
N ASP A 123 -1.86 -2.27 13.18
CA ASP A 123 -1.55 -2.58 14.57
C ASP A 123 -0.04 -2.58 14.81
N GLU A 124 0.75 -3.18 13.92
CA GLU A 124 2.21 -3.14 13.97
C GLU A 124 2.74 -1.71 13.87
N PHE A 125 2.18 -0.93 12.93
CA PHE A 125 2.55 0.47 12.73
C PHE A 125 2.32 1.29 14.00
N ASN A 126 1.17 1.13 14.64
CA ASN A 126 0.81 1.86 15.85
C ASN A 126 1.72 1.47 17.03
N LYS A 127 2.07 0.20 17.15
CA LYS A 127 3.00 -0.29 18.18
C LYS A 127 4.41 0.28 18.00
N GLU A 128 4.90 0.34 16.76
CA GLU A 128 6.20 0.94 16.46
C GLU A 128 6.21 2.44 16.82
N LYS A 129 5.14 3.17 16.51
CA LYS A 129 5.01 4.59 16.88
C LYS A 129 4.98 4.80 18.39
N GLU A 130 4.27 3.96 19.12
CA GLU A 130 4.24 4.02 20.59
C GLU A 130 5.64 3.81 21.17
N ALA A 131 6.37 2.81 20.67
CA ALA A 131 7.74 2.52 21.11
C ALA A 131 8.69 3.71 20.84
N GLU A 132 8.57 4.35 19.66
CA GLU A 132 9.37 5.53 19.33
C GLU A 132 9.07 6.72 20.27
N ASN A 133 7.80 6.94 20.58
CA ASN A 133 7.36 8.00 21.47
C ASN A 133 7.85 7.77 22.91
N GLU A 134 7.81 6.53 23.40
CA GLU A 134 8.34 6.15 24.71
C GLU A 134 9.84 6.41 24.80
N GLN A 135 10.60 6.11 23.76
CA GLN A 135 12.04 6.38 23.69
C GLN A 135 12.35 7.88 23.73
N LYS A 136 11.52 8.71 23.11
CA LYS A 136 11.70 10.17 23.11
C LYS A 136 11.39 10.80 24.47
N ASP A 137 10.50 10.21 25.23
CA ASP A 137 10.06 10.69 26.54
C ASP A 137 10.97 10.22 27.68
N SER A 138 11.93 9.37 27.39
CA SER A 138 12.87 8.86 28.42
C SER A 138 14.23 9.63 28.43
#